data_9714c768ffca1a86cd678903768b0706
#
_entry.id   9714c768ffca1a86cd678903768b0706
#
_cell.length_a   1.000
_cell.length_b   1.000
_cell.length_c   1.000
_cell.angle_alpha   90.00
_cell.angle_beta   90.00
_cell.angle_gamma   90.00
#
_symmetry.space_group_name_H-M   'P 1'
#
loop_
_entity.id
_entity.type
_entity.pdbx_description
1 polymer ?
#
loop_
_entity_poly.entity_id
_entity_poly.type
_entity_poly.pdbx_seq_one_letter_code
_entity_poly.pdbx_strand_id
1 'polypeptide(L)'
;MHSRHIILIVAAIAVIALASCHNEKKSEKRSDTSNTTATTTDTTTLTKKKAGTTEPPKQIEADGIDKYFTVAPVSDSLWGIMQNNNIVNRKDLRHIRVLHWDFDNKSHQGEMICHRSIADTLVQIFKELYKAKYPIQRMVLPHLYGNDDEAQMQDNNTSCYCPRTVKGTTVMSKHARGLAVDLNPLYNPYYRAKKDGSLDVQPSTATPFFDREKEFDYKIDHNDLAYKLFTSHGFRWGGDWKTCKDYQHFER
;
A
#
# COMPACT_ATOMS: atom_id res chain seq x y z
N MET A 1 44.53 36.49 -31.73
CA MET A 1 44.88 35.85 -33.03
C MET A 1 44.31 34.45 -33.04
N HIS A 2 43.43 34.19 -34.01
CA HIS A 2 43.08 32.90 -34.63
C HIS A 2 42.42 31.81 -33.75
N SER A 3 41.39 31.09 -34.11
CA SER A 3 40.43 31.11 -35.22
C SER A 3 39.37 30.09 -34.89
N ARG A 4 38.18 30.40 -35.32
CA ARG A 4 36.93 29.59 -35.32
C ARG A 4 37.09 28.28 -36.07
N HIS A 5 36.39 27.22 -35.66
CA HIS A 5 35.73 26.32 -36.61
C HIS A 5 34.45 25.77 -36.06
N ILE A 6 33.38 26.21 -36.67
CA ILE A 6 32.01 25.68 -36.61
C ILE A 6 31.96 24.53 -37.62
N ILE A 7 31.42 23.39 -37.24
CA ILE A 7 30.94 22.37 -38.20
C ILE A 7 29.50 22.03 -37.84
N LEU A 8 28.60 22.55 -38.69
CA LEU A 8 27.24 22.06 -38.87
C LEU A 8 27.31 20.76 -39.73
N ILE A 9 26.55 19.76 -39.36
CA ILE A 9 26.08 18.75 -40.32
C ILE A 9 24.60 18.51 -40.12
N VAL A 10 23.92 18.63 -41.25
CA VAL A 10 22.48 18.67 -41.51
C VAL A 10 21.93 17.28 -41.74
N ALA A 11 20.77 17.03 -41.24
CA ALA A 11 19.63 16.19 -41.68
C ALA A 11 19.83 15.02 -42.68
N ALA A 12 19.19 13.91 -42.37
CA ALA A 12 18.46 13.14 -43.36
C ALA A 12 17.25 12.42 -42.76
N ILE A 13 16.08 12.86 -43.21
CA ILE A 13 14.76 12.26 -43.02
C ILE A 13 14.65 11.10 -44.03
N ALA A 14 14.20 9.93 -43.62
CA ALA A 14 13.69 8.90 -44.52
C ALA A 14 12.32 8.41 -44.00
N VAL A 15 11.29 8.87 -44.70
CA VAL A 15 9.91 8.37 -44.65
C VAL A 15 9.82 7.19 -45.61
N ILE A 16 9.36 6.04 -45.17
CA ILE A 16 8.84 4.99 -46.07
C ILE A 16 7.45 4.59 -45.54
N ALA A 17 6.47 4.87 -46.37
CA ALA A 17 5.08 4.44 -46.26
C ALA A 17 4.80 3.31 -47.25
N LEU A 18 3.63 2.64 -47.06
CA LEU A 18 2.90 1.73 -47.94
C LEU A 18 3.35 0.23 -47.84
N ALA A 19 2.45 -0.76 -47.78
CA ALA A 19 1.11 -0.87 -48.32
C ALA A 19 0.27 -1.97 -47.65
N SER A 20 -1.02 -1.74 -47.68
CA SER A 20 -2.16 -2.60 -47.47
C SER A 20 -2.17 -3.88 -48.31
N CYS A 21 -2.69 -4.98 -47.77
CA CYS A 21 -3.43 -5.98 -48.56
C CYS A 21 -4.51 -6.64 -47.73
N HIS A 22 -5.72 -6.33 -48.14
CA HIS A 22 -6.96 -7.08 -47.87
C HIS A 22 -6.90 -8.51 -48.40
N ASN A 23 -7.47 -9.46 -47.69
CA ASN A 23 -8.18 -10.55 -48.36
C ASN A 23 -9.28 -11.14 -47.44
N GLU A 24 -10.51 -10.84 -47.79
CA GLU A 24 -11.74 -11.57 -47.39
C GLU A 24 -11.81 -12.88 -48.15
N LYS A 25 -12.22 -13.96 -47.50
CA LYS A 25 -13.06 -15.02 -48.12
C LYS A 25 -14.02 -15.65 -47.12
N LYS A 26 -15.22 -15.72 -47.57
CA LYS A 26 -16.54 -16.08 -47.02
C LYS A 26 -16.81 -17.57 -47.19
N SER A 27 -17.82 -18.07 -46.41
CA SER A 27 -18.67 -19.27 -46.54
C SER A 27 -18.05 -20.59 -46.03
N GLU A 28 -18.76 -21.59 -45.43
CA GLU A 28 -20.21 -21.88 -45.38
C GLU A 28 -20.51 -22.83 -44.21
N LYS A 29 -21.78 -22.91 -43.81
CA LYS A 29 -22.40 -23.80 -42.83
C LYS A 29 -22.20 -25.30 -43.11
N ARG A 30 -22.00 -26.08 -42.04
CA ARG A 30 -22.71 -27.38 -41.90
C ARG A 30 -22.83 -27.81 -40.44
N SER A 31 -24.03 -28.16 -40.05
CA SER A 31 -24.47 -28.79 -38.82
C SER A 31 -23.96 -30.24 -38.73
N ASP A 32 -23.51 -30.68 -37.55
CA ASP A 32 -23.89 -32.00 -37.04
C ASP A 32 -23.66 -32.09 -35.52
N THR A 33 -24.64 -32.71 -34.92
CA THR A 33 -24.85 -32.96 -33.51
C THR A 33 -23.97 -34.10 -33.03
N SER A 34 -23.23 -33.92 -31.92
CA SER A 34 -22.92 -35.02 -31.01
C SER A 34 -22.60 -34.51 -29.59
N ASN A 35 -23.35 -35.04 -28.63
CA ASN A 35 -23.18 -34.91 -27.21
C ASN A 35 -21.75 -35.24 -26.75
N THR A 36 -21.13 -34.33 -25.98
CA THR A 36 -20.09 -34.72 -25.05
C THR A 36 -20.15 -33.82 -23.82
N THR A 37 -20.26 -34.45 -22.69
CA THR A 37 -20.35 -33.95 -21.32
C THR A 37 -19.28 -32.90 -21.04
N ALA A 38 -19.68 -31.65 -20.85
CA ALA A 38 -18.78 -30.59 -20.41
C ALA A 38 -18.66 -30.66 -18.89
N THR A 39 -17.48 -30.99 -18.42
CA THR A 39 -17.07 -30.80 -17.02
C THR A 39 -17.00 -29.30 -16.74
N THR A 40 -17.92 -28.80 -15.96
CA THR A 40 -17.98 -27.42 -15.49
C THR A 40 -16.81 -27.20 -14.54
N THR A 41 -15.78 -26.52 -15.00
CA THR A 41 -14.75 -25.95 -14.14
C THR A 41 -15.37 -24.75 -13.42
N ASP A 42 -15.66 -24.94 -12.17
CA ASP A 42 -16.16 -23.92 -11.25
C ASP A 42 -15.09 -22.84 -11.08
N THR A 43 -15.23 -21.76 -11.82
CA THR A 43 -14.42 -20.56 -11.62
C THR A 43 -14.93 -19.89 -10.36
N THR A 44 -14.36 -20.25 -9.23
CA THR A 44 -14.59 -19.58 -7.95
C THR A 44 -14.19 -18.13 -8.08
N THR A 45 -15.14 -17.28 -8.38
CA THR A 45 -15.01 -15.83 -8.30
C THR A 45 -14.78 -15.49 -6.83
N LEU A 46 -13.53 -15.18 -6.48
CA LEU A 46 -13.18 -14.59 -5.19
C LEU A 46 -13.93 -13.27 -5.08
N THR A 47 -15.13 -13.30 -4.52
CA THR A 47 -15.85 -12.12 -4.08
C THR A 47 -14.98 -11.44 -3.03
N LYS A 48 -14.35 -10.30 -3.37
CA LYS A 48 -13.67 -9.40 -2.43
C LYS A 48 -14.64 -9.09 -1.30
N LYS A 49 -14.47 -9.74 -0.16
CA LYS A 49 -15.20 -9.44 1.06
C LYS A 49 -14.81 -8.03 1.46
N LYS A 50 -15.71 -7.07 1.35
CA LYS A 50 -15.56 -5.70 1.83
C LYS A 50 -15.40 -5.79 3.36
N ALA A 51 -14.16 -5.82 3.82
CA ALA A 51 -13.85 -5.79 5.23
C ALA A 51 -13.79 -4.33 5.68
N GLY A 52 -14.73 -3.94 6.45
CA GLY A 52 -14.88 -2.66 7.13
C GLY A 52 -16.30 -2.57 7.62
N THR A 53 -16.52 -2.77 8.91
CA THR A 53 -17.80 -2.43 9.55
C THR A 53 -17.90 -0.91 9.54
N THR A 54 -18.72 -0.36 8.62
CA THR A 54 -19.11 1.05 8.64
C THR A 54 -20.09 1.23 9.82
N GLU A 55 -19.60 1.76 10.94
CA GLU A 55 -20.52 2.27 11.94
C GLU A 55 -21.01 3.67 11.53
N PRO A 56 -22.32 3.94 11.65
CA PRO A 56 -22.85 5.27 11.33
C PRO A 56 -22.21 6.33 12.23
N PRO A 57 -21.82 7.50 11.71
CA PRO A 57 -21.22 8.58 12.49
C PRO A 57 -22.01 8.95 13.77
N LYS A 58 -23.34 8.89 13.72
CA LYS A 58 -24.23 9.16 14.86
C LYS A 58 -24.01 8.23 16.06
N GLN A 59 -23.72 6.95 15.82
CA GLN A 59 -23.45 6.00 16.89
C GLN A 59 -22.10 6.29 17.56
N ILE A 60 -21.10 6.65 16.77
CA ILE A 60 -19.77 7.02 17.28
C ILE A 60 -19.84 8.28 18.16
N GLU A 61 -20.62 9.28 17.74
CA GLU A 61 -20.83 10.51 18.52
C GLU A 61 -21.57 10.23 19.82
N ALA A 62 -22.62 9.42 19.81
CA ALA A 62 -23.41 9.07 20.98
C ALA A 62 -22.61 8.29 22.04
N ASP A 63 -21.71 7.41 21.58
CA ASP A 63 -20.92 6.53 22.43
C ASP A 63 -19.63 7.17 22.96
N GLY A 64 -19.20 8.26 22.34
CA GLY A 64 -17.87 8.83 22.51
C GLY A 64 -16.79 8.06 21.75
N ILE A 65 -15.88 8.76 21.10
CA ILE A 65 -14.86 8.14 20.21
C ILE A 65 -13.91 7.20 20.95
N ASP A 66 -13.71 7.39 22.25
CA ASP A 66 -12.67 6.71 23.03
C ASP A 66 -12.83 5.20 23.08
N LYS A 67 -14.05 4.71 23.08
CA LYS A 67 -14.32 3.27 23.11
C LYS A 67 -13.89 2.53 21.84
N TYR A 68 -13.66 3.26 20.75
CA TYR A 68 -13.22 2.71 19.47
C TYR A 68 -11.70 2.68 19.31
N PHE A 69 -10.97 3.25 20.28
CA PHE A 69 -9.52 3.28 20.31
C PHE A 69 -9.02 2.32 21.39
N THR A 70 -8.69 1.09 20.97
CA THR A 70 -8.40 0.00 21.92
C THR A 70 -7.07 -0.68 21.64
N VAL A 71 -6.46 -1.19 22.70
CA VAL A 71 -5.28 -2.05 22.68
C VAL A 71 -5.61 -3.35 23.38
N ALA A 72 -5.43 -4.48 22.71
CA ALA A 72 -5.71 -5.80 23.28
C ALA A 72 -4.58 -6.80 22.94
N PRO A 73 -4.40 -7.86 23.72
CA PRO A 73 -3.58 -9.00 23.31
C PRO A 73 -4.12 -9.61 22.00
N VAL A 74 -3.24 -10.15 21.17
CA VAL A 74 -3.66 -10.89 19.98
C VAL A 74 -4.39 -12.16 20.43
N SER A 75 -5.65 -12.35 19.98
CA SER A 75 -6.48 -13.52 20.33
C SER A 75 -5.96 -14.81 19.71
N ASP A 76 -6.38 -15.96 20.25
CA ASP A 76 -5.99 -17.29 19.69
C ASP A 76 -6.48 -17.46 18.26
N SER A 77 -7.71 -17.04 17.97
CA SER A 77 -8.31 -17.10 16.64
C SER A 77 -7.54 -16.24 15.64
N LEU A 78 -7.19 -15.00 16.01
CA LEU A 78 -6.42 -14.11 15.14
C LEU A 78 -5.00 -14.64 14.92
N TRP A 79 -4.33 -15.12 15.98
CA TRP A 79 -3.00 -15.73 15.87
C TRP A 79 -2.98 -16.94 14.94
N GLY A 80 -4.05 -17.74 14.94
CA GLY A 80 -4.17 -18.93 14.10
C GLY A 80 -4.32 -18.64 12.60
N ILE A 81 -4.80 -17.45 12.22
CA ILE A 81 -5.04 -17.08 10.82
C ILE A 81 -4.01 -16.10 10.27
N MET A 82 -3.28 -15.38 11.11
CA MET A 82 -2.23 -14.47 10.66
C MET A 82 -0.96 -15.23 10.36
N GLN A 83 -0.21 -14.78 9.35
CA GLN A 83 1.14 -15.27 9.14
C GLN A 83 2.01 -14.79 10.30
N ASN A 84 2.76 -15.71 10.87
CA ASN A 84 3.69 -15.40 11.95
C ASN A 84 5.13 -15.83 11.59
N ASN A 85 6.07 -15.38 12.38
CA ASN A 85 7.48 -15.75 12.27
C ASN A 85 8.05 -16.06 13.66
N ASN A 86 9.25 -16.62 13.73
CA ASN A 86 9.91 -16.96 14.98
C ASN A 86 10.68 -15.77 15.61
N ILE A 87 10.50 -14.53 15.11
CA ILE A 87 11.29 -13.35 15.50
C ILE A 87 10.64 -12.60 16.64
N VAL A 88 9.30 -12.51 16.63
CA VAL A 88 8.52 -11.83 17.67
C VAL A 88 7.59 -12.83 18.34
N ASN A 89 7.55 -12.80 19.67
CA ASN A 89 6.62 -13.62 20.41
C ASN A 89 5.22 -13.00 20.37
N ARG A 90 4.18 -13.82 20.24
CA ARG A 90 2.78 -13.36 20.27
C ARG A 90 2.48 -12.44 21.47
N LYS A 91 3.02 -12.75 22.66
CA LYS A 91 2.84 -11.94 23.89
C LYS A 91 3.37 -10.51 23.76
N ASP A 92 4.28 -10.27 22.81
CA ASP A 92 4.86 -8.96 22.54
C ASP A 92 4.08 -8.19 21.46
N LEU A 93 3.07 -8.82 20.84
CA LEU A 93 2.17 -8.18 19.89
C LEU A 93 0.86 -7.73 20.55
N ARG A 94 0.28 -6.69 19.99
CA ARG A 94 -1.04 -6.15 20.35
C ARG A 94 -1.88 -6.00 19.09
N HIS A 95 -3.16 -6.30 19.25
CA HIS A 95 -4.20 -5.94 18.31
C HIS A 95 -4.76 -4.58 18.72
N ILE A 96 -4.58 -3.58 17.88
CA ILE A 96 -5.17 -2.26 18.07
C ILE A 96 -6.36 -2.06 17.14
N ARG A 97 -7.38 -1.36 17.62
CA ARG A 97 -8.49 -0.85 16.84
C ARG A 97 -8.52 0.64 16.97
N VAL A 98 -8.75 1.33 15.85
CA VAL A 98 -8.79 2.78 15.77
C VAL A 98 -9.85 3.22 14.77
N LEU A 99 -10.34 4.45 14.89
CA LEU A 99 -11.17 5.04 13.84
C LEU A 99 -10.27 5.77 12.82
N HIS A 100 -10.70 5.77 11.57
CA HIS A 100 -10.10 6.57 10.51
C HIS A 100 -11.17 7.08 9.55
N TRP A 101 -10.86 8.16 8.83
CA TRP A 101 -11.66 8.67 7.74
C TRP A 101 -11.10 8.15 6.42
N ASP A 102 -11.96 7.60 5.56
CA ASP A 102 -11.55 7.25 4.19
C ASP A 102 -11.51 8.49 3.28
N PHE A 103 -11.15 8.29 2.04
CA PHE A 103 -11.05 9.35 1.05
C PHE A 103 -12.42 9.92 0.60
N ASP A 104 -13.51 9.25 0.94
CA ASP A 104 -14.89 9.70 0.75
C ASP A 104 -15.45 10.42 1.99
N ASN A 105 -14.61 10.75 2.99
CA ASN A 105 -15.02 11.32 4.28
C ASN A 105 -16.01 10.44 5.05
N LYS A 106 -15.89 9.12 4.95
CA LYS A 106 -16.65 8.16 5.76
C LYS A 106 -15.77 7.64 6.89
N SER A 107 -16.33 7.59 8.08
CA SER A 107 -15.64 7.01 9.24
C SER A 107 -15.72 5.49 9.23
N HIS A 108 -14.57 4.84 9.50
CA HIS A 108 -14.44 3.39 9.58
C HIS A 108 -13.67 3.00 10.83
N GLN A 109 -13.93 1.79 11.33
CA GLN A 109 -13.06 1.16 12.31
C GLN A 109 -11.97 0.37 11.57
N GLY A 110 -10.72 0.75 11.79
CA GLY A 110 -9.55 0.06 11.29
C GLY A 110 -8.92 -0.85 12.33
N GLU A 111 -8.14 -1.83 11.87
CA GLU A 111 -7.44 -2.81 12.70
C GLU A 111 -5.99 -2.96 12.29
N MET A 112 -5.10 -3.14 13.27
CA MET A 112 -3.67 -3.30 13.04
C MET A 112 -3.06 -4.19 14.12
N ILE A 113 -2.06 -4.98 13.76
CA ILE A 113 -1.20 -5.67 14.73
C ILE A 113 0.12 -4.91 14.83
N CYS A 114 0.57 -4.61 16.04
CA CYS A 114 1.84 -3.93 16.28
C CYS A 114 2.54 -4.50 17.52
N HIS A 115 3.80 -4.12 17.71
CA HIS A 115 4.54 -4.47 18.93
C HIS A 115 3.99 -3.68 20.13
N ARG A 116 3.94 -4.32 21.30
CA ARG A 116 3.41 -3.72 22.55
C ARG A 116 4.09 -2.41 22.95
N SER A 117 5.37 -2.23 22.58
CA SER A 117 6.12 -1.01 22.95
C SER A 117 5.66 0.25 22.21
N ILE A 118 4.90 0.11 21.12
CA ILE A 118 4.40 1.23 20.33
C ILE A 118 2.87 1.29 20.27
N ALA A 119 2.17 0.31 20.82
CA ALA A 119 0.72 0.17 20.67
C ALA A 119 -0.06 1.37 21.20
N ASP A 120 0.20 1.78 22.44
CA ASP A 120 -0.49 2.93 23.04
C ASP A 120 -0.15 4.24 22.30
N THR A 121 1.10 4.39 21.87
CA THR A 121 1.54 5.53 21.06
C THR A 121 0.82 5.58 19.71
N LEU A 122 0.68 4.45 19.02
CA LEU A 122 -0.07 4.40 17.76
C LEU A 122 -1.53 4.76 17.95
N VAL A 123 -2.17 4.25 18.99
CA VAL A 123 -3.56 4.60 19.31
C VAL A 123 -3.73 6.10 19.52
N GLN A 124 -2.79 6.75 20.22
CA GLN A 124 -2.79 8.21 20.40
C GLN A 124 -2.63 8.95 19.07
N ILE A 125 -1.66 8.56 18.25
CA ILE A 125 -1.42 9.16 16.92
C ILE A 125 -2.68 9.04 16.05
N PHE A 126 -3.24 7.84 15.91
CA PHE A 126 -4.44 7.63 15.08
C PHE A 126 -5.67 8.35 15.62
N LYS A 127 -5.78 8.54 16.95
CA LYS A 127 -6.85 9.34 17.55
C LYS A 127 -6.74 10.82 17.17
N GLU A 128 -5.53 11.39 17.19
CA GLU A 128 -5.31 12.77 16.76
C GLU A 128 -5.53 12.93 15.23
N LEU A 129 -5.09 11.97 14.42
CA LEU A 129 -5.36 11.95 12.98
C LEU A 129 -6.89 11.90 12.72
N TYR A 130 -7.62 11.05 13.45
CA TYR A 130 -9.07 10.96 13.33
C TYR A 130 -9.78 12.26 13.68
N LYS A 131 -9.41 12.91 14.81
CA LYS A 131 -9.96 14.21 15.22
C LYS A 131 -9.72 15.31 14.19
N ALA A 132 -8.56 15.27 13.52
CA ALA A 132 -8.21 16.20 12.44
C ALA A 132 -8.84 15.84 11.09
N LYS A 133 -9.63 14.77 11.01
CA LYS A 133 -10.19 14.22 9.77
C LYS A 133 -9.11 13.90 8.72
N TYR A 134 -7.93 13.47 9.18
CA TYR A 134 -6.85 13.08 8.29
C TYR A 134 -7.26 11.83 7.48
N PRO A 135 -7.15 11.87 6.14
CA PRO A 135 -7.64 10.79 5.30
C PRO A 135 -6.71 9.58 5.30
N ILE A 136 -7.26 8.42 5.63
CA ILE A 136 -6.61 7.12 5.55
C ILE A 136 -7.55 6.17 4.81
N GLN A 137 -7.16 5.76 3.58
CA GLN A 137 -8.07 5.04 2.70
C GLN A 137 -8.57 3.73 3.30
N ARG A 138 -7.67 2.95 3.89
CA ARG A 138 -7.95 1.60 4.40
C ARG A 138 -7.01 1.24 5.54
N MET A 139 -7.53 0.45 6.48
CA MET A 139 -6.74 -0.10 7.58
C MET A 139 -7.33 -1.46 7.99
N VAL A 140 -6.89 -2.53 7.34
CA VAL A 140 -7.34 -3.90 7.60
C VAL A 140 -6.15 -4.84 7.76
N LEU A 141 -6.40 -6.00 8.39
CA LEU A 141 -5.34 -6.94 8.72
C LEU A 141 -4.77 -7.66 7.47
N PRO A 142 -3.46 -7.90 7.41
CA PRO A 142 -2.75 -8.46 6.26
C PRO A 142 -3.27 -9.81 5.75
N HIS A 143 -3.82 -10.66 6.63
CA HIS A 143 -4.35 -11.98 6.22
C HIS A 143 -5.52 -11.89 5.23
N LEU A 144 -6.22 -10.73 5.16
CA LEU A 144 -7.27 -10.48 4.17
C LEU A 144 -6.73 -10.33 2.74
N TYR A 145 -5.43 -10.13 2.61
CA TYR A 145 -4.68 -10.11 1.33
C TYR A 145 -3.85 -11.39 1.13
N GLY A 146 -4.08 -12.45 1.92
CA GLY A 146 -3.20 -13.62 1.94
C GLY A 146 -1.78 -13.32 2.41
N ASN A 147 -1.61 -12.22 3.16
CA ASN A 147 -0.32 -11.66 3.60
C ASN A 147 0.59 -11.20 2.44
N ASP A 148 0.02 -10.91 1.28
CA ASP A 148 0.72 -10.30 0.15
C ASP A 148 0.90 -8.80 0.41
N ASP A 149 2.15 -8.37 0.58
CA ASP A 149 2.53 -7.00 0.89
C ASP A 149 2.30 -6.05 -0.31
N GLU A 150 2.60 -6.51 -1.53
CA GLU A 150 2.36 -5.73 -2.75
C GLU A 150 0.86 -5.48 -2.96
N ALA A 151 0.02 -6.50 -2.75
CA ALA A 151 -1.43 -6.37 -2.86
C ALA A 151 -2.00 -5.40 -1.81
N GLN A 152 -1.47 -5.41 -0.58
CA GLN A 152 -1.84 -4.45 0.46
C GLN A 152 -1.52 -3.01 0.03
N MET A 153 -0.30 -2.78 -0.45
CA MET A 153 0.14 -1.46 -0.88
C MET A 153 -0.64 -0.96 -2.10
N GLN A 154 -0.96 -1.84 -3.07
CA GLN A 154 -1.78 -1.49 -4.23
C GLN A 154 -3.21 -1.10 -3.86
N ASP A 155 -3.78 -1.72 -2.83
CA ASP A 155 -5.11 -1.39 -2.28
C ASP A 155 -5.07 -0.25 -1.26
N ASN A 156 -3.93 0.44 -1.17
CA ASN A 156 -3.68 1.57 -0.27
C ASN A 156 -3.97 1.24 1.20
N ASN A 157 -3.64 0.01 1.63
CA ASN A 157 -3.90 -0.46 2.98
C ASN A 157 -2.80 -0.02 3.95
N THR A 158 -3.14 0.84 4.90
CA THR A 158 -2.27 1.21 6.01
C THR A 158 -2.07 0.01 6.94
N SER A 159 -0.82 -0.37 7.20
CA SER A 159 -0.51 -1.59 7.96
C SER A 159 0.72 -1.43 8.86
N CYS A 160 0.92 -2.38 9.79
CA CYS A 160 2.11 -2.41 10.66
C CYS A 160 2.80 -3.77 10.63
N TYR A 161 2.29 -4.79 11.33
CA TYR A 161 2.92 -6.10 11.38
C TYR A 161 2.75 -6.86 10.07
N CYS A 162 3.88 -7.15 9.41
CA CYS A 162 3.94 -8.00 8.23
C CYS A 162 5.25 -8.81 8.30
N PRO A 163 5.20 -10.15 8.48
CA PRO A 163 6.39 -10.99 8.70
C PRO A 163 7.12 -11.25 7.38
N ARG A 164 7.97 -10.31 6.97
CA ARG A 164 8.75 -10.36 5.73
C ARG A 164 10.18 -9.86 5.92
N THR A 165 11.07 -10.25 5.02
CA THR A 165 12.39 -9.63 4.89
C THR A 165 12.28 -8.31 4.11
N VAL A 166 13.30 -7.48 4.25
CA VAL A 166 13.49 -6.33 3.34
C VAL A 166 13.76 -6.90 1.94
N LYS A 167 13.03 -6.41 0.94
CA LYS A 167 13.09 -6.91 -0.44
C LYS A 167 14.53 -7.00 -0.95
N GLY A 168 14.88 -8.16 -1.49
CA GLY A 168 16.22 -8.43 -2.04
C GLY A 168 17.31 -8.63 -1.00
N THR A 169 16.96 -8.84 0.28
CA THR A 169 17.91 -9.08 1.37
C THR A 169 17.47 -10.25 2.27
N THR A 170 18.36 -10.67 3.16
CA THR A 170 18.05 -11.63 4.25
C THR A 170 17.68 -10.90 5.55
N VAL A 171 17.70 -9.57 5.56
CA VAL A 171 17.42 -8.75 6.75
C VAL A 171 15.91 -8.68 6.96
N MET A 172 15.47 -8.97 8.19
CA MET A 172 14.07 -8.85 8.56
C MET A 172 13.65 -7.39 8.66
N SER A 173 12.53 -7.07 8.03
CA SER A 173 11.91 -5.75 8.09
C SER A 173 11.51 -5.38 9.53
N LYS A 174 11.45 -4.10 9.83
CA LYS A 174 10.83 -3.58 11.07
C LYS A 174 9.36 -3.98 11.17
N HIS A 175 8.66 -4.11 10.04
CA HIS A 175 7.30 -4.67 9.99
C HIS A 175 7.22 -6.10 10.54
N ALA A 176 8.23 -6.93 10.29
CA ALA A 176 8.28 -8.29 10.84
C ALA A 176 8.35 -8.33 12.37
N ARG A 177 8.66 -7.21 13.00
CA ARG A 177 8.67 -7.03 14.46
C ARG A 177 7.47 -6.23 14.97
N GLY A 178 6.61 -5.74 14.08
CA GLY A 178 5.52 -4.83 14.41
C GLY A 178 5.98 -3.45 14.89
N LEU A 179 7.15 -2.97 14.42
CA LEU A 179 7.80 -1.72 14.82
C LEU A 179 7.84 -0.67 13.71
N ALA A 180 7.10 -0.89 12.63
CA ALA A 180 6.93 0.08 11.55
C ALA A 180 5.48 0.13 11.10
N VAL A 181 5.09 1.30 10.57
CA VAL A 181 3.76 1.55 9.97
C VAL A 181 3.97 2.10 8.59
N ASP A 182 3.24 1.53 7.61
CA ASP A 182 3.11 2.09 6.28
C ASP A 182 1.75 2.77 6.16
N LEU A 183 1.74 4.08 5.89
CA LEU A 183 0.55 4.94 5.84
C LEU A 183 0.25 5.35 4.40
N ASN A 184 -0.96 5.05 3.92
CA ASN A 184 -1.42 5.35 2.55
C ASN A 184 -0.38 4.99 1.48
N PRO A 185 0.04 3.72 1.39
CA PRO A 185 1.22 3.30 0.64
C PRO A 185 1.16 3.56 -0.86
N LEU A 186 -0.01 3.52 -1.49
CA LEU A 186 -0.17 3.79 -2.92
C LEU A 186 0.25 5.21 -3.29
N TYR A 187 -0.06 6.19 -2.44
CA TYR A 187 0.25 7.61 -2.64
C TYR A 187 1.63 8.01 -2.08
N ASN A 188 2.23 7.15 -1.28
CA ASN A 188 3.50 7.41 -0.59
C ASN A 188 4.50 6.27 -0.80
N PRO A 189 4.89 5.99 -2.06
CA PRO A 189 5.65 4.79 -2.38
C PRO A 189 7.06 4.76 -1.79
N TYR A 190 7.55 3.53 -1.61
CA TYR A 190 8.98 3.29 -1.62
C TYR A 190 9.52 3.48 -3.03
N TYR A 191 10.70 4.09 -3.19
CA TYR A 191 11.45 4.00 -4.42
C TYR A 191 12.98 3.99 -4.22
N ARG A 192 13.66 3.35 -5.15
CA ARG A 192 15.11 3.26 -5.19
C ARG A 192 15.59 3.29 -6.63
N ALA A 193 16.59 4.13 -6.91
CA ALA A 193 17.34 4.06 -8.17
C ALA A 193 18.25 2.82 -8.18
N LYS A 194 18.17 2.01 -9.22
CA LYS A 194 19.05 0.87 -9.44
C LYS A 194 20.30 1.29 -10.18
N LYS A 195 21.32 0.42 -10.16
CA LYS A 195 22.61 0.68 -10.82
C LYS A 195 22.51 0.82 -12.35
N ASP A 196 21.49 0.21 -12.96
CA ASP A 196 21.19 0.28 -14.40
C ASP A 196 20.38 1.53 -14.80
N GLY A 197 20.11 2.43 -13.84
CA GLY A 197 19.31 3.64 -14.03
C GLY A 197 17.80 3.43 -13.95
N SER A 198 17.31 2.19 -13.83
CA SER A 198 15.89 1.93 -13.60
C SER A 198 15.48 2.26 -12.18
N LEU A 199 14.17 2.48 -11.97
CA LEU A 199 13.58 2.70 -10.65
C LEU A 199 12.89 1.41 -10.15
N ASP A 200 13.10 1.09 -8.87
CA ASP A 200 12.27 0.13 -8.13
C ASP A 200 11.25 0.93 -7.33
N VAL A 201 9.99 0.88 -7.72
CA VAL A 201 8.88 1.57 -7.06
C VAL A 201 7.94 0.54 -6.46
N GLN A 202 7.54 0.74 -5.22
CA GLN A 202 6.61 -0.15 -4.49
C GLN A 202 5.54 0.68 -3.78
N PRO A 203 4.24 0.33 -4.01
CA PRO A 203 3.77 -0.68 -4.94
C PRO A 203 4.08 -0.31 -6.40
N SER A 204 4.13 -1.29 -7.30
CA SER A 204 4.47 -1.08 -8.71
C SER A 204 3.51 -0.12 -9.43
N THR A 205 2.27 -0.03 -8.96
CA THR A 205 1.22 0.88 -9.45
C THR A 205 1.39 2.33 -8.99
N ALA A 206 2.28 2.60 -8.03
CA ALA A 206 2.50 3.93 -7.45
C ALA A 206 3.48 4.81 -8.23
N THR A 207 3.90 4.38 -9.43
CA THR A 207 4.79 5.18 -10.30
C THR A 207 4.32 6.63 -10.53
N PRO A 208 3.02 6.97 -10.59
CA PRO A 208 2.60 8.36 -10.69
C PRO A 208 2.97 9.24 -9.49
N PHE A 209 3.21 8.65 -8.31
CA PHE A 209 3.36 9.34 -7.03
C PHE A 209 4.79 9.38 -6.48
N PHE A 210 5.79 8.82 -7.18
CA PHE A 210 7.17 8.84 -6.69
C PHE A 210 7.85 10.20 -6.87
N ASP A 211 7.42 10.98 -7.86
CA ASP A 211 7.92 12.33 -8.13
C ASP A 211 7.30 13.32 -7.14
N ARG A 212 8.07 13.66 -6.11
CA ARG A 212 7.59 14.49 -4.99
C ARG A 212 7.65 15.99 -5.26
N GLU A 213 8.13 16.41 -6.42
CA GLU A 213 8.03 17.80 -6.88
C GLU A 213 6.63 18.13 -7.38
N LYS A 214 5.89 17.10 -7.80
CA LYS A 214 4.48 17.24 -8.19
C LYS A 214 3.58 17.38 -6.98
N GLU A 215 2.51 18.18 -7.15
CA GLU A 215 1.43 18.25 -6.18
C GLU A 215 0.37 17.20 -6.50
N PHE A 216 -0.02 16.46 -5.48
CA PHE A 216 -1.11 15.48 -5.51
C PHE A 216 -1.67 15.26 -4.11
N ASP A 217 -2.90 14.79 -4.04
CA ASP A 217 -3.58 14.52 -2.78
C ASP A 217 -2.88 13.40 -1.99
N TYR A 218 -3.00 13.44 -0.66
CA TYR A 218 -2.53 12.43 0.29
C TYR A 218 -0.99 12.25 0.32
N LYS A 219 -0.26 13.22 -0.19
CA LYS A 219 1.22 13.26 -0.16
C LYS A 219 1.71 13.50 1.28
N ILE A 220 2.54 12.59 1.81
CA ILE A 220 3.22 12.79 3.09
C ILE A 220 4.55 13.52 2.81
N ASP A 221 4.73 14.68 3.43
CA ASP A 221 5.98 15.45 3.46
C ASP A 221 6.24 16.03 4.86
N HIS A 222 7.28 16.86 5.03
CA HIS A 222 7.62 17.45 6.33
C HIS A 222 6.55 18.41 6.88
N ASN A 223 5.63 18.90 6.06
CA ASN A 223 4.53 19.76 6.50
C ASN A 223 3.27 18.95 6.86
N ASP A 224 3.22 17.68 6.46
CA ASP A 224 2.09 16.80 6.68
C ASP A 224 1.84 16.54 8.18
N LEU A 225 0.55 16.40 8.56
CA LEU A 225 0.16 16.17 9.95
C LEU A 225 0.64 14.82 10.46
N ALA A 226 0.56 13.75 9.62
CA ALA A 226 1.03 12.44 10.04
C ALA A 226 2.54 12.44 10.27
N TYR A 227 3.33 13.06 9.38
CA TYR A 227 4.77 13.24 9.60
C TYR A 227 5.06 13.88 10.97
N LYS A 228 4.39 14.99 11.27
CA LYS A 228 4.57 15.73 12.53
C LYS A 228 4.21 14.89 13.76
N LEU A 229 3.08 14.19 13.70
CA LEU A 229 2.62 13.34 14.81
C LEU A 229 3.55 12.14 15.02
N PHE A 230 3.86 11.37 13.98
CA PHE A 230 4.74 10.22 14.11
C PHE A 230 6.13 10.61 14.63
N THR A 231 6.74 11.67 14.07
CA THR A 231 8.09 12.10 14.46
C THR A 231 8.13 12.69 15.86
N SER A 232 7.11 13.45 16.29
CA SER A 232 7.02 13.95 17.68
C SER A 232 6.90 12.83 18.71
N HIS A 233 6.41 11.65 18.29
CA HIS A 233 6.34 10.45 19.12
C HIS A 233 7.54 9.50 18.94
N GLY A 234 8.62 9.98 18.32
CA GLY A 234 9.91 9.28 18.22
C GLY A 234 10.00 8.23 17.11
N PHE A 235 9.11 8.26 16.11
CA PHE A 235 9.26 7.50 14.89
C PHE A 235 10.20 8.22 13.93
N ARG A 236 10.95 7.46 13.15
CA ARG A 236 11.76 7.94 12.03
C ARG A 236 10.99 7.72 10.73
N TRP A 237 11.04 8.67 9.83
CA TRP A 237 10.38 8.58 8.54
C TRP A 237 11.32 8.09 7.44
N GLY A 238 10.86 7.15 6.62
CA GLY A 238 11.63 6.60 5.51
C GLY A 238 11.84 7.60 4.34
N GLY A 239 11.03 8.65 4.26
CA GLY A 239 11.24 9.76 3.33
C GLY A 239 12.54 10.53 3.58
N ASP A 240 13.13 10.45 4.77
CA ASP A 240 14.41 11.07 5.11
C ASP A 240 15.63 10.21 4.77
N TRP A 241 15.44 8.93 4.38
CA TRP A 241 16.56 8.04 4.06
C TRP A 241 17.35 8.54 2.83
N LYS A 242 18.64 8.26 2.80
CA LYS A 242 19.55 8.77 1.75
C LYS A 242 19.70 7.83 0.56
N THR A 243 19.67 6.53 0.78
CA THR A 243 19.96 5.50 -0.25
C THR A 243 18.72 5.02 -1.01
N CYS A 244 17.58 5.23 -0.43
CA CYS A 244 16.25 5.01 -0.99
C CYS A 244 15.29 5.99 -0.32
N LYS A 245 14.08 6.06 -0.80
CA LYS A 245 13.00 6.80 -0.16
C LYS A 245 11.85 5.86 0.11
N ASP A 246 11.22 5.99 1.27
CA ASP A 246 10.05 5.22 1.66
C ASP A 246 9.06 6.14 2.35
N TYR A 247 8.24 6.78 1.53
CA TYR A 247 7.39 7.89 2.00
C TYR A 247 6.20 7.41 2.84
N GLN A 248 5.80 6.14 2.72
CA GLN A 248 4.77 5.53 3.54
C GLN A 248 5.27 5.18 4.95
N HIS A 249 6.59 4.94 5.11
CA HIS A 249 7.21 4.20 6.21
C HIS A 249 7.57 5.06 7.41
N PHE A 250 7.03 4.70 8.58
CA PHE A 250 7.40 5.25 9.88
C PHE A 250 7.87 4.12 10.80
N GLU A 251 9.11 4.16 11.30
CA GLU A 251 9.67 3.09 12.15
C GLU A 251 10.20 3.60 13.50
N ARG A 252 10.19 2.71 14.50
CA ARG A 252 10.72 3.00 15.84
C ARG A 252 11.63 1.89 16.37
#